data_ddc10316de8f1ddf7271985d9814c06b
#
_entry.id   ddc10316de8f1ddf7271985d9814c06b
#
_cell.length_a   1.000
_cell.length_b   1.000
_cell.length_c   1.000
_cell.angle_alpha   90.00
_cell.angle_beta   90.00
_cell.angle_gamma   90.00
#
_symmetry.space_group_name_H-M   'P 1'
#
loop_
_entity.id
_entity.type
_entity.pdbx_description
1 polymer ?
#
loop_
_entity_poly.entity_id
_entity_poly.type
_entity_poly.pdbx_seq_one_letter_code
_entity_poly.pdbx_strand_id
1 'polypeptide(L)'
;VLTVDFQLDHIDRMPLGNLKDTLLGAIIGHPEVDFTIKLISHERGVEKSFYFDTAAIKEELGYIPLTYPDVIEYIDQSLLEGIQNTNMEDV
;
A
#
# COMPACT_ATOMS: atom_id res chain seq x y z
N VAL A 1 -10.72 5.68 10.95
CA VAL A 1 -9.73 4.72 10.44
C VAL A 1 -10.38 3.76 9.47
N LEU A 2 -9.78 3.62 8.32
CA LEU A 2 -10.26 2.69 7.32
C LEU A 2 -9.24 1.59 7.13
N THR A 3 -9.63 0.36 7.37
CA THR A 3 -8.75 -0.78 7.21
C THR A 3 -9.13 -1.54 5.95
N VAL A 4 -8.14 -1.81 5.10
CA VAL A 4 -8.36 -2.50 3.84
C VAL A 4 -7.45 -3.72 3.81
N ASP A 5 -8.06 -4.90 3.66
CA ASP A 5 -7.32 -6.14 3.57
C ASP A 5 -7.42 -6.69 2.16
N PHE A 6 -6.27 -6.97 1.56
CA PHE A 6 -6.22 -7.56 0.23
C PHE A 6 -5.50 -8.88 0.30
N GLN A 7 -6.08 -9.89 -0.32
CA GLN A 7 -5.40 -11.17 -0.45
C GLN A 7 -4.93 -11.29 -1.89
N LEU A 8 -3.62 -11.41 -2.07
CA LEU A 8 -3.03 -11.47 -3.39
C LEU A 8 -2.72 -12.92 -3.73
N ASP A 9 -3.68 -13.60 -4.36
CA ASP A 9 -3.48 -14.97 -4.78
C ASP A 9 -2.94 -14.96 -6.19
N HIS A 10 -2.17 -16.00 -6.52
CA HIS A 10 -1.61 -16.06 -7.85
C HIS A 10 -2.68 -16.16 -8.92
N ILE A 11 -3.88 -16.57 -8.55
CA ILE A 11 -4.96 -16.70 -9.51
C ILE A 11 -5.54 -15.34 -9.86
N ASP A 12 -5.63 -14.45 -8.88
CA ASP A 12 -6.24 -13.15 -9.07
C ASP A 12 -5.21 -12.05 -9.26
N ARG A 13 -4.07 -12.41 -9.85
CA ARG A 13 -3.03 -11.48 -10.00
C ARG A 13 -3.43 -10.32 -10.88
N MET A 14 -3.14 -9.11 -10.49
CA MET A 14 -3.39 -7.94 -11.29
C MET A 14 -2.09 -7.18 -11.45
N PRO A 15 -1.98 -6.31 -12.46
CA PRO A 15 -0.76 -5.52 -12.62
C PRO A 15 -0.46 -4.73 -11.37
N LEU A 16 0.80 -4.74 -10.95
CA LEU A 16 1.20 -4.08 -9.72
C LEU A 16 0.91 -2.60 -9.77
N GLY A 17 1.11 -1.97 -10.92
CA GLY A 17 0.84 -0.56 -11.05
C GLY A 17 -0.60 -0.20 -10.82
N ASN A 18 -1.52 -1.04 -11.29
CA ASN A 18 -2.94 -0.76 -11.10
C ASN A 18 -3.33 -0.81 -9.63
N LEU A 19 -2.81 -1.79 -8.90
CA LEU A 19 -3.10 -1.88 -7.47
C LEU A 19 -2.50 -0.70 -6.73
N LYS A 20 -1.25 -0.38 -7.03
CA LYS A 20 -0.57 0.74 -6.39
C LYS A 20 -1.31 2.04 -6.67
N ASP A 21 -1.71 2.27 -7.91
CA ASP A 21 -2.41 3.49 -8.28
C ASP A 21 -3.75 3.61 -7.57
N THR A 22 -4.46 2.49 -7.43
CA THR A 22 -5.74 2.50 -6.73
C THR A 22 -5.57 2.89 -5.27
N LEU A 23 -4.59 2.28 -4.61
CA LEU A 23 -4.36 2.57 -3.20
C LEU A 23 -3.86 3.99 -3.00
N LEU A 24 -2.95 4.42 -3.86
CA LEU A 24 -2.40 5.77 -3.76
C LEU A 24 -3.50 6.80 -3.99
N GLY A 25 -4.36 6.55 -4.97
CA GLY A 25 -5.46 7.47 -5.26
C GLY A 25 -6.41 7.61 -4.08
N ALA A 26 -6.69 6.49 -3.42
CA ALA A 26 -7.57 6.54 -2.25
C ALA A 26 -6.94 7.38 -1.13
N ILE A 27 -5.65 7.18 -0.89
CA ILE A 27 -4.96 7.89 0.18
C ILE A 27 -4.92 9.39 -0.11
N ILE A 28 -4.57 9.75 -1.32
CA ILE A 28 -4.45 11.17 -1.69
C ILE A 28 -5.81 11.83 -1.79
N GLY A 29 -6.80 11.08 -2.27
CA GLY A 29 -8.15 11.64 -2.40
C GLY A 29 -8.81 11.90 -1.07
N HIS A 30 -8.38 11.22 -0.01
CA HIS A 30 -8.97 11.38 1.31
C HIS A 30 -7.88 11.51 2.35
N PRO A 31 -7.11 12.60 2.30
CA PRO A 31 -5.98 12.75 3.21
C PRO A 31 -6.37 12.88 4.68
N GLU A 32 -7.63 13.20 4.95
CA GLU A 32 -8.09 13.31 6.32
C GLU A 32 -8.38 11.95 6.95
N VAL A 33 -8.42 10.90 6.15
CA VAL A 33 -8.72 9.56 6.66
C VAL A 33 -7.43 8.80 6.91
N ASP A 34 -7.38 8.08 8.02
CA ASP A 34 -6.23 7.22 8.31
C ASP A 34 -6.51 5.86 7.68
N PHE A 35 -5.61 5.44 6.81
CA PHE A 35 -5.75 4.16 6.13
C PHE A 35 -4.79 3.14 6.70
N THR A 36 -5.27 1.93 6.90
CA THR A 36 -4.44 0.79 7.23
C THR A 36 -4.64 -0.23 6.13
N ILE A 37 -3.57 -0.54 5.41
CA ILE A 37 -3.62 -1.44 4.27
C ILE A 37 -2.82 -2.68 4.59
N LYS A 38 -3.44 -3.84 4.41
CA LYS A 38 -2.78 -5.10 4.67
C LYS A 38 -2.87 -5.96 3.43
N LEU A 39 -1.72 -6.38 2.95
CA LEU A 39 -1.64 -7.25 1.77
C LEU A 39 -1.11 -8.59 2.21
N ILE A 40 -1.79 -9.65 1.82
CA ILE A 40 -1.42 -11.00 2.21
C ILE A 40 -1.34 -11.85 0.96
N SER A 41 -0.28 -12.63 0.86
CA SER A 41 -0.09 -13.53 -0.28
C SER A 41 0.25 -14.92 0.25
N HIS A 42 -0.44 -15.92 -0.27
CA HIS A 42 -0.17 -17.32 0.07
C HIS A 42 0.26 -18.02 -1.20
N GLU A 43 1.45 -18.59 -1.16
CA GLU A 43 1.92 -19.31 -2.32
C GLU A 43 2.80 -20.44 -1.88
N ARG A 44 2.47 -21.67 -2.31
CA ARG A 44 3.27 -22.84 -2.01
C ARG A 44 3.50 -23.04 -0.52
N GLY A 45 2.48 -22.74 0.27
CA GLY A 45 2.60 -22.90 1.71
C GLY A 45 3.34 -21.79 2.41
N VAL A 46 3.75 -20.76 1.67
CA VAL A 46 4.44 -19.63 2.25
C VAL A 46 3.50 -18.44 2.28
N GLU A 47 3.41 -17.76 3.42
CA GLU A 47 2.59 -16.59 3.55
C GLU A 47 3.48 -15.37 3.66
N LYS A 48 3.22 -14.36 2.85
CA LYS A 48 3.90 -13.09 2.94
C LYS A 48 2.88 -12.00 3.17
N SER A 49 3.23 -11.01 3.95
CA SER A 49 2.31 -9.92 4.23
C SER A 49 3.04 -8.59 4.22
N PHE A 50 2.28 -7.54 3.91
CA PHE A 50 2.78 -6.18 3.90
C PHE A 50 1.75 -5.33 4.61
N TYR A 51 2.21 -4.45 5.48
CA TYR A 51 1.34 -3.64 6.30
C TYR A 51 1.71 -2.18 6.09
N PHE A 52 0.76 -1.36 5.73
CA PHE A 52 1.00 0.05 5.46
C PHE A 52 -0.01 0.87 6.24
N ASP A 53 0.48 1.86 7.00
CA ASP A 53 -0.38 2.63 7.89
C ASP A 53 -0.10 4.11 7.67
N THR A 54 -1.05 4.85 7.15
CA THR A 54 -0.84 6.27 6.90
C THR A 54 -0.82 7.09 8.18
N ALA A 55 -1.42 6.59 9.24
CA ALA A 55 -1.39 7.31 10.50
C ALA A 55 0.04 7.43 11.02
N ALA A 56 0.83 6.37 10.87
CA ALA A 56 2.22 6.40 11.28
C ALA A 56 3.03 7.41 10.47
N ILE A 57 2.73 7.49 9.17
CA ILE A 57 3.41 8.44 8.31
C ILE A 57 3.06 9.87 8.72
N LYS A 58 1.78 10.12 9.00
CA LYS A 58 1.34 11.42 9.41
C LYS A 58 2.04 11.88 10.69
N GLU A 59 2.23 10.93 11.60
CA GLU A 59 2.91 11.25 12.83
C GLU A 59 4.35 11.69 12.58
N GLU A 60 5.02 11.02 11.68
CA GLU A 60 6.38 11.36 11.35
C GLU A 60 6.50 12.69 10.62
N LEU A 61 5.53 12.98 9.77
CA LEU A 61 5.58 14.20 8.98
C LEU A 61 5.26 15.45 9.78
N GLY A 62 4.50 15.30 10.84
CA GLY A 62 4.09 16.45 11.61
C GLY A 62 3.10 17.30 10.84
N TYR A 63 3.52 18.49 10.41
CA TYR A 63 2.62 19.41 9.74
C TYR A 63 2.61 19.25 8.22
N ILE A 64 3.47 18.42 7.67
CA ILE A 64 3.54 18.28 6.21
C ILE A 64 2.36 17.44 5.75
N PRO A 65 1.55 17.93 4.81
CA PRO A 65 0.38 17.17 4.36
C PRO A 65 0.77 15.99 3.48
N LEU A 66 -0.07 14.97 3.46
CA LEU A 66 0.18 13.79 2.63
C LEU A 66 0.17 14.15 1.14
N THR A 67 -0.48 15.23 0.77
CA THR A 67 -0.58 15.64 -0.62
C THR A 67 0.63 16.41 -1.10
N TYR A 68 1.60 16.63 -0.25
CA TYR A 68 2.84 17.29 -0.65
C TYR A 68 3.58 16.40 -1.67
N PRO A 69 4.12 16.95 -2.74
CA PRO A 69 4.69 16.12 -3.82
C PRO A 69 5.75 15.11 -3.34
N ASP A 70 6.64 15.54 -2.47
CA ASP A 70 7.69 14.64 -1.98
C ASP A 70 7.09 13.50 -1.14
N VAL A 71 6.01 13.79 -0.41
CA VAL A 71 5.35 12.79 0.39
C VAL A 71 4.61 11.80 -0.50
N ILE A 72 3.97 12.31 -1.54
CA ILE A 72 3.28 11.44 -2.49
C ILE A 72 4.26 10.47 -3.12
N GLU A 73 5.43 10.96 -3.49
CA GLU A 73 6.45 10.10 -4.08
C GLU A 73 6.91 9.04 -3.09
N TYR A 74 7.08 9.42 -1.83
CA TYR A 74 7.48 8.47 -0.80
C TYR A 74 6.44 7.38 -0.62
N ILE A 75 5.16 7.76 -0.58
CA ILE A 75 4.08 6.79 -0.42
C ILE A 75 4.00 5.89 -1.64
N ASP A 76 4.15 6.47 -2.83
CA ASP A 76 4.13 5.72 -4.07
C ASP A 76 5.20 4.64 -4.08
N GLN A 77 6.43 5.00 -3.75
CA GLN A 77 7.52 4.05 -3.71
C GLN A 77 7.33 3.00 -2.63
N SER A 78 6.83 3.40 -1.48
CA SER A 78 6.61 2.46 -0.38
C SER A 78 5.56 1.43 -0.74
N LEU A 79 4.48 1.87 -1.36
CA LEU A 79 3.42 0.94 -1.77
C LEU A 79 3.91 -0.01 -2.85
N LEU A 80 4.63 0.52 -3.82
CA LEU A 80 5.12 -0.31 -4.92
C LEU A 80 6.07 -1.39 -4.39
N GLU A 81 6.98 -1.00 -3.51
CA GLU A 81 7.91 -1.94 -2.94
C GLU A 81 7.20 -3.01 -2.12
N GLY A 82 6.24 -2.59 -1.31
CA GLY A 82 5.49 -3.54 -0.50
C GLY A 82 4.69 -4.52 -1.33
N ILE A 83 4.07 -4.03 -2.39
CA ILE A 83 3.29 -4.90 -3.27
C ILE A 83 4.21 -5.89 -3.97
N GLN A 84 5.36 -5.43 -4.45
CA GLN A 84 6.29 -6.30 -5.12
C GLN A 84 6.82 -7.38 -4.19
N ASN A 85 7.12 -7.02 -2.95
CA ASN A 85 7.66 -7.99 -2.00
C ASN A 85 6.60 -9.01 -1.57
N THR A 86 5.34 -8.60 -1.55
CA THR A 86 4.27 -9.49 -1.15
C THR A 86 3.85 -10.38 -2.30
N ASN A 87 3.78 -9.82 -3.49
CA ASN A 87 3.39 -10.57 -4.67
C ASN A 87 4.61 -11.19 -5.28
N MET A 88 4.96 -12.36 -4.86
CA MET A 88 6.14 -12.96 -5.21
C MET A 88 6.33 -13.26 -6.62
N GLU A 89 5.51 -12.98 -7.42
CA GLU A 89 5.63 -13.27 -8.67
C GLU A 89 6.42 -12.60 -9.38
N ASP A 90 6.50 -11.93 -9.34
CA ASP A 90 7.23 -11.31 -9.94
C ASP A 90 7.96 -11.56 -10.76
N VAL A 91 8.13 -11.88 -10.92
CA VAL A 91 8.94 -12.19 -11.68
C VAL A 91 8.95 -11.85 -12.68
#